data_50197e6b3fd3c78ab5f6c3b8acb800e5
#
_entry.id   50197e6b3fd3c78ab5f6c3b8acb800e5
#
_cell.length_a   1.000
_cell.length_b   1.000
_cell.length_c   1.000
_cell.angle_alpha   90.00
_cell.angle_beta   90.00
_cell.angle_gamma   90.00
#
_symmetry.space_group_name_H-M   'P 1'
#
loop_
_entity.id
_entity.type
_entity.pdbx_description
1 polymer ?
#
loop_
_entity_poly.entity_id
_entity_poly.type
_entity_poly.pdbx_seq_one_letter_code
_entity_poly.pdbx_strand_id
1 'polypeptide(L)'
;MGTPEFAVPSLRALAETYEVVGVFCQPDRPKGRGHKLAACPVKEEALRLGIPVFQPERIRQSEGVEALRALAPDLCVTAAFGQILSKEILDIPRHGTINVHASLLPKHRGSAPVHHSIILGDAQTGVTTMMTDVGMDTGDILLKASTPIRPDDTAGTMTEKLSLLGAELLMETIVLLRNGTLTPEPQDAARASYEPKLTRETGRIHWRMTRAQIDRLVRGTDPWPGAYTQVGDQMMKVFSVKDAGPSGTAPGTVLHSTAKTGLVVACGDGAIEILELQMPGQKRMRADAYLLGHTIDQGTILGEREDA
;
A
#
# COMPACT_ATOMS: atom_id res chain seq x y z
N MET A 1 9.41 7.62 -13.36
CA MET A 1 9.31 8.28 -12.04
C MET A 1 8.69 7.32 -11.05
N GLY A 2 9.35 7.04 -9.94
CA GLY A 2 8.87 6.05 -8.95
C GLY A 2 9.77 6.01 -7.73
N THR A 3 9.31 5.40 -6.62
CA THR A 3 10.12 5.36 -5.39
C THR A 3 10.15 3.96 -4.75
N PRO A 4 9.00 3.34 -4.37
CA PRO A 4 8.98 2.06 -3.67
C PRO A 4 9.15 0.86 -4.60
N GLU A 5 9.22 -0.31 -4.01
CA GLU A 5 9.32 -1.61 -4.68
C GLU A 5 8.24 -1.81 -5.76
N PHE A 6 7.05 -1.29 -5.53
CA PHE A 6 5.93 -1.35 -6.49
C PHE A 6 6.30 -0.87 -7.90
N ALA A 7 7.19 0.12 -8.03
CA ALA A 7 7.57 0.70 -9.31
C ALA A 7 8.71 -0.08 -10.03
N VAL A 8 9.41 -0.97 -9.32
CA VAL A 8 10.58 -1.68 -9.85
C VAL A 8 10.25 -2.59 -11.05
N PRO A 9 9.20 -3.43 -11.03
CA PRO A 9 8.85 -4.25 -12.18
C PRO A 9 8.53 -3.43 -13.44
N SER A 10 7.84 -2.30 -13.30
CA SER A 10 7.60 -1.39 -14.43
C SER A 10 8.89 -0.81 -15.01
N LEU A 11 9.84 -0.42 -14.15
CA LEU A 11 11.15 0.07 -14.61
C LEU A 11 11.92 -1.00 -15.38
N ARG A 12 11.94 -2.25 -14.88
CA ARG A 12 12.59 -3.39 -15.57
C ARG A 12 12.00 -3.63 -16.95
N ALA A 13 10.67 -3.77 -17.01
CA ALA A 13 9.97 -4.02 -18.27
C ALA A 13 10.22 -2.91 -19.30
N LEU A 14 10.24 -1.65 -18.87
CA LEU A 14 10.57 -0.52 -19.73
C LEU A 14 12.01 -0.59 -20.23
N ALA A 15 12.98 -0.85 -19.34
CA ALA A 15 14.41 -0.90 -19.70
C ALA A 15 14.79 -2.07 -20.62
N GLU A 16 14.02 -3.16 -20.56
CA GLU A 16 14.20 -4.31 -21.48
C GLU A 16 13.72 -4.02 -22.90
N THR A 17 12.79 -3.08 -23.07
CA THR A 17 12.09 -2.89 -24.36
C THR A 17 12.36 -1.52 -24.97
N TYR A 18 12.58 -0.51 -24.16
CA TYR A 18 12.73 0.89 -24.56
C TYR A 18 13.99 1.52 -24.00
N GLU A 19 14.45 2.61 -24.62
CA GLU A 19 15.48 3.46 -24.05
C GLU A 19 14.91 4.27 -22.89
N VAL A 20 15.36 3.97 -21.68
CA VAL A 20 15.01 4.74 -20.47
C VAL A 20 16.06 5.82 -20.25
N VAL A 21 15.78 7.04 -20.68
CA VAL A 21 16.71 8.18 -20.65
C VAL A 21 17.03 8.68 -19.24
N GLY A 22 16.20 8.38 -18.25
CA GLY A 22 16.43 8.76 -16.86
C GLY A 22 15.34 8.30 -15.90
N VAL A 23 15.69 8.21 -14.64
CA VAL A 23 14.82 7.82 -13.54
C VAL A 23 14.76 8.93 -12.49
N PHE A 24 13.56 9.37 -12.15
CA PHE A 24 13.32 10.32 -11.05
C PHE A 24 12.72 9.57 -9.85
N CYS A 25 13.31 9.73 -8.67
CA CYS A 25 12.82 9.15 -7.43
C CYS A 25 12.96 10.13 -6.25
N GLN A 26 12.36 9.80 -5.12
CA GLN A 26 12.51 10.59 -3.90
C GLN A 26 13.98 10.59 -3.45
N PRO A 27 14.45 11.70 -2.83
CA PRO A 27 15.77 11.74 -2.20
C PRO A 27 15.99 10.60 -1.18
N ASP A 28 17.24 10.20 -1.02
CA ASP A 28 17.63 9.22 -0.01
C ASP A 28 17.20 9.69 1.37
N ARG A 29 16.65 8.78 2.17
CA ARG A 29 16.15 9.11 3.50
C ARG A 29 16.75 8.17 4.55
N PRO A 30 16.89 8.64 5.80
CA PRO A 30 17.31 7.79 6.90
C PRO A 30 16.37 6.59 7.06
N LYS A 31 16.93 5.36 7.09
CA LYS A 31 16.18 4.10 7.24
C LYS A 31 16.76 3.26 8.38
N GLY A 32 15.88 2.56 9.09
CA GLY A 32 16.26 1.63 10.15
C GLY A 32 16.77 2.30 11.45
N ARG A 33 17.18 1.47 12.41
CA ARG A 33 17.59 1.92 13.77
C ARG A 33 18.86 2.78 13.79
N GLY A 34 19.68 2.73 12.74
CA GLY A 34 20.93 3.48 12.65
C GLY A 34 20.82 4.80 11.88
N HIS A 35 19.63 5.21 11.42
CA HIS A 35 19.40 6.42 10.63
C HIS A 35 20.39 6.63 9.46
N LYS A 36 20.93 5.54 8.89
CA LYS A 36 21.78 5.63 7.70
C LYS A 36 20.93 5.98 6.50
N LEU A 37 21.44 6.89 5.67
CA LEU A 37 20.81 7.21 4.39
C LEU A 37 20.75 5.93 3.56
N ALA A 38 19.56 5.60 3.06
CA ALA A 38 19.32 4.44 2.21
C ALA A 38 18.70 4.90 0.90
N ALA A 39 19.19 4.35 -0.19
CA ALA A 39 18.59 4.50 -1.49
C ALA A 39 17.18 3.87 -1.49
N CYS A 40 16.28 4.41 -2.33
CA CYS A 40 15.00 3.77 -2.56
C CYS A 40 15.15 2.61 -3.57
N PRO A 41 14.23 1.63 -3.57
CA PRO A 41 14.30 0.47 -4.47
C PRO A 41 14.44 0.83 -5.95
N VAL A 42 13.74 1.86 -6.40
CA VAL A 42 13.84 2.33 -7.80
C VAL A 42 15.22 2.88 -8.13
N LYS A 43 15.87 3.60 -7.21
CA LYS A 43 17.25 4.08 -7.39
C LYS A 43 18.23 2.91 -7.47
N GLU A 44 18.13 1.95 -6.55
CA GLU A 44 19.01 0.78 -6.57
C GLU A 44 18.90 0.04 -7.90
N GLU A 45 17.69 -0.16 -8.39
CA GLU A 45 17.45 -0.83 -9.66
C GLU A 45 17.94 -0.01 -10.86
N ALA A 46 17.70 1.31 -10.88
CA ALA A 46 18.19 2.17 -11.96
C ALA A 46 19.71 2.17 -12.05
N LEU A 47 20.41 2.21 -10.91
CA LEU A 47 21.88 2.11 -10.87
C LEU A 47 22.37 0.76 -11.37
N ARG A 48 21.68 -0.35 -11.02
CA ARG A 48 21.99 -1.69 -11.53
C ARG A 48 21.85 -1.78 -13.06
N LEU A 49 20.89 -1.07 -13.63
CA LEU A 49 20.62 -1.00 -15.06
C LEU A 49 21.49 0.04 -15.81
N GLY A 50 22.31 0.82 -15.09
CA GLY A 50 23.13 1.88 -15.68
C GLY A 50 22.34 3.10 -16.13
N ILE A 51 21.12 3.31 -15.62
CA ILE A 51 20.24 4.42 -15.99
C ILE A 51 20.52 5.62 -15.09
N PRO A 52 20.64 6.86 -15.65
CA PRO A 52 20.80 8.08 -14.87
C PRO A 52 19.68 8.30 -13.85
N VAL A 53 20.04 8.68 -12.61
CA VAL A 53 19.09 8.89 -11.51
C VAL A 53 19.08 10.35 -11.09
N PHE A 54 17.88 10.92 -10.97
CA PHE A 54 17.61 12.28 -10.54
C PHE A 54 16.76 12.26 -9.26
N GLN A 55 17.17 13.02 -8.26
CA GLN A 55 16.51 13.05 -6.95
C GLN A 55 16.19 14.49 -6.49
N PRO A 56 15.44 15.27 -7.27
CA PRO A 56 15.06 16.62 -6.85
C PRO A 56 14.16 16.56 -5.61
N GLU A 57 14.36 17.46 -4.65
CA GLU A 57 13.47 17.56 -3.48
C GLU A 57 12.02 17.78 -3.89
N ARG A 58 11.82 18.57 -4.94
CA ARG A 58 10.50 18.79 -5.57
C ARG A 58 10.67 18.89 -7.09
N ILE A 59 10.19 17.91 -7.82
CA ILE A 59 10.32 17.86 -9.29
C ILE A 59 9.72 19.08 -9.99
N ARG A 60 8.70 19.70 -9.40
CA ARG A 60 8.03 20.90 -9.92
C ARG A 60 8.81 22.21 -9.75
N GLN A 61 9.99 22.20 -9.13
CA GLN A 61 10.90 23.34 -9.05
C GLN A 61 11.83 23.34 -10.27
N SER A 62 12.48 24.50 -10.53
CA SER A 62 13.31 24.73 -11.71
C SER A 62 14.31 23.60 -11.97
N GLU A 63 15.03 23.16 -10.97
CA GLU A 63 16.00 22.05 -11.08
C GLU A 63 15.37 20.77 -11.66
N GLY A 64 14.21 20.34 -11.14
CA GLY A 64 13.53 19.14 -11.62
C GLY A 64 12.94 19.31 -13.03
N VAL A 65 12.37 20.50 -13.31
CA VAL A 65 11.81 20.85 -14.62
C VAL A 65 12.92 20.87 -15.68
N GLU A 66 14.03 21.54 -15.41
CA GLU A 66 15.18 21.65 -16.33
C GLU A 66 15.82 20.30 -16.58
N ALA A 67 16.01 19.48 -15.53
CA ALA A 67 16.55 18.13 -15.66
C ALA A 67 15.64 17.25 -16.55
N LEU A 68 14.31 17.30 -16.36
CA LEU A 68 13.39 16.53 -17.19
C LEU A 68 13.38 17.05 -18.63
N ARG A 69 13.38 18.38 -18.81
CA ARG A 69 13.40 19.00 -20.15
C ARG A 69 14.68 18.66 -20.92
N ALA A 70 15.83 18.62 -20.24
CA ALA A 70 17.10 18.26 -20.85
C ALA A 70 17.15 16.81 -21.36
N LEU A 71 16.40 15.92 -20.75
CA LEU A 71 16.26 14.53 -21.21
C LEU A 71 15.34 14.37 -22.42
N ALA A 72 14.51 15.36 -22.72
CA ALA A 72 13.56 15.39 -23.84
C ALA A 72 12.79 14.04 -24.03
N PRO A 73 12.11 13.50 -22.99
CA PRO A 73 11.45 12.21 -23.09
C PRO A 73 10.23 12.28 -24.01
N ASP A 74 10.01 11.25 -24.85
CA ASP A 74 8.77 11.12 -25.61
C ASP A 74 7.57 10.82 -24.72
N LEU A 75 7.77 10.01 -23.69
CA LEU A 75 6.75 9.57 -22.74
C LEU A 75 7.32 9.56 -21.32
N CYS A 76 6.55 10.01 -20.34
CA CYS A 76 6.84 9.78 -18.93
C CYS A 76 5.94 8.68 -18.37
N VAL A 77 6.50 7.90 -17.43
CA VAL A 77 5.74 6.91 -16.66
C VAL A 77 5.92 7.18 -15.18
N THR A 78 4.83 7.15 -14.43
CA THR A 78 4.83 7.26 -12.97
C THR A 78 4.26 5.99 -12.34
N ALA A 79 4.85 5.55 -11.22
CA ALA A 79 4.33 4.51 -10.35
C ALA A 79 4.76 4.83 -8.92
N ALA A 80 3.81 5.17 -8.07
CA ALA A 80 4.04 5.52 -6.66
C ALA A 80 5.23 6.51 -6.47
N PHE A 81 5.29 7.56 -7.26
CA PHE A 81 6.39 8.53 -7.24
C PHE A 81 6.41 9.37 -5.95
N GLY A 82 5.23 9.75 -5.46
CA GLY A 82 5.08 10.49 -4.21
C GLY A 82 5.40 11.99 -4.29
N GLN A 83 5.43 12.56 -5.50
CA GLN A 83 5.52 14.00 -5.73
C GLN A 83 4.41 14.46 -6.68
N ILE A 84 3.94 15.68 -6.47
CA ILE A 84 2.95 16.33 -7.33
C ILE A 84 3.64 16.82 -8.61
N LEU A 85 3.08 16.44 -9.76
CA LEU A 85 3.49 16.91 -11.06
C LEU A 85 2.72 18.19 -11.42
N SER A 86 3.46 19.26 -11.71
CA SER A 86 2.83 20.49 -12.21
C SER A 86 2.47 20.36 -13.68
N LYS A 87 1.56 21.24 -14.16
CA LYS A 87 1.23 21.28 -15.58
C LYS A 87 2.48 21.42 -16.45
N GLU A 88 3.46 22.22 -16.04
CA GLU A 88 4.73 22.40 -16.75
C GLU A 88 5.50 21.07 -16.92
N ILE A 89 5.54 20.22 -15.89
CA ILE A 89 6.13 18.86 -15.97
C ILE A 89 5.35 17.97 -16.92
N LEU A 90 4.02 18.01 -16.84
CA LEU A 90 3.13 17.16 -17.65
C LEU A 90 3.17 17.51 -19.14
N ASP A 91 3.46 18.77 -19.47
CA ASP A 91 3.54 19.27 -20.85
C ASP A 91 4.93 18.99 -21.51
N ILE A 92 5.94 18.49 -20.77
CA ILE A 92 7.27 18.21 -21.33
C ILE A 92 7.25 17.00 -22.28
N PRO A 93 6.74 15.80 -21.87
CA PRO A 93 6.79 14.65 -22.75
C PRO A 93 5.74 14.74 -23.86
N ARG A 94 6.16 14.44 -25.09
CA ARG A 94 5.31 14.53 -26.28
C ARG A 94 4.02 13.72 -26.20
N HIS A 95 4.09 12.53 -25.58
CA HIS A 95 2.96 11.62 -25.41
C HIS A 95 2.35 11.66 -23.99
N GLY A 96 2.69 12.71 -23.22
CA GLY A 96 2.18 12.90 -21.87
C GLY A 96 2.81 11.97 -20.83
N THR A 97 2.12 11.80 -19.73
CA THR A 97 2.59 11.01 -18.58
C THR A 97 1.56 9.93 -18.24
N ILE A 98 1.95 8.67 -18.30
CA ILE A 98 1.13 7.52 -17.87
C ILE A 98 1.41 7.24 -16.40
N ASN A 99 0.36 7.09 -15.57
CA ASN A 99 0.46 6.60 -14.21
C ASN A 99 -0.01 5.14 -14.11
N VAL A 100 0.77 4.31 -13.42
CA VAL A 100 0.40 2.95 -13.01
C VAL A 100 -0.20 3.05 -11.62
N HIS A 101 -1.54 3.04 -11.53
CA HIS A 101 -2.28 3.22 -10.30
C HIS A 101 -2.78 1.88 -9.76
N ALA A 102 -2.53 1.60 -8.48
CA ALA A 102 -2.80 0.30 -7.86
C ALA A 102 -4.26 0.16 -7.37
N SER A 103 -5.23 0.53 -8.21
CA SER A 103 -6.66 0.26 -8.01
C SER A 103 -7.42 0.15 -9.33
N LEU A 104 -8.68 -0.26 -9.25
CA LEU A 104 -9.64 -0.20 -10.37
C LEU A 104 -10.35 1.17 -10.36
N LEU A 105 -9.70 2.19 -10.95
CA LEU A 105 -10.27 3.54 -11.04
C LEU A 105 -11.67 3.52 -11.69
N PRO A 106 -12.58 4.40 -11.27
CA PRO A 106 -12.37 5.57 -10.41
C PRO A 106 -12.40 5.29 -8.91
N LYS A 107 -12.52 4.03 -8.45
CA LYS A 107 -12.45 3.69 -7.03
C LYS A 107 -11.01 3.78 -6.49
N HIS A 108 -10.89 4.16 -5.21
CA HIS A 108 -9.62 4.22 -4.48
C HIS A 108 -8.58 5.14 -5.15
N ARG A 109 -8.98 6.35 -5.54
CA ARG A 109 -8.04 7.42 -5.84
C ARG A 109 -7.24 7.77 -4.59
N GLY A 110 -6.01 8.26 -4.73
CA GLY A 110 -5.18 8.71 -3.61
C GLY A 110 -4.02 7.78 -3.28
N SER A 111 -3.53 7.84 -2.03
CA SER A 111 -2.19 7.36 -1.73
C SER A 111 -2.08 5.93 -1.21
N ALA A 112 -3.18 5.26 -0.87
CA ALA A 112 -3.15 3.94 -0.25
C ALA A 112 -4.21 2.96 -0.79
N PRO A 113 -4.40 2.85 -2.12
CA PRO A 113 -5.50 2.10 -2.73
C PRO A 113 -5.47 0.61 -2.37
N VAL A 114 -4.30 -0.03 -2.36
CA VAL A 114 -4.15 -1.45 -2.05
C VAL A 114 -4.60 -1.79 -0.63
N HIS A 115 -4.22 -0.95 0.35
CA HIS A 115 -4.58 -1.15 1.74
C HIS A 115 -6.09 -1.00 1.94
N HIS A 116 -6.67 0.07 1.39
CA HIS A 116 -8.09 0.36 1.55
C HIS A 116 -8.99 -0.65 0.83
N SER A 117 -8.59 -1.20 -0.31
CA SER A 117 -9.37 -2.27 -0.96
C SER A 117 -9.54 -3.51 -0.07
N ILE A 118 -8.51 -3.86 0.73
CA ILE A 118 -8.58 -4.96 1.70
C ILE A 118 -9.39 -4.55 2.94
N ILE A 119 -9.08 -3.40 3.54
CA ILE A 119 -9.74 -2.91 4.76
C ILE A 119 -11.25 -2.75 4.55
N LEU A 120 -11.66 -2.21 3.40
CA LEU A 120 -13.07 -2.00 3.04
C LEU A 120 -13.76 -3.31 2.59
N GLY A 121 -12.99 -4.34 2.29
CA GLY A 121 -13.52 -5.67 1.99
C GLY A 121 -13.98 -5.83 0.56
N ASP A 122 -13.31 -5.20 -0.39
CA ASP A 122 -13.55 -5.46 -1.81
C ASP A 122 -13.24 -6.92 -2.14
N ALA A 123 -14.06 -7.53 -2.99
CA ALA A 123 -13.83 -8.90 -3.46
C ALA A 123 -12.68 -8.99 -4.46
N GLN A 124 -12.38 -7.89 -5.15
CA GLN A 124 -11.31 -7.77 -6.13
C GLN A 124 -10.70 -6.37 -6.12
N THR A 125 -9.45 -6.30 -6.53
CA THR A 125 -8.73 -5.07 -6.80
C THR A 125 -8.04 -5.17 -8.14
N GLY A 126 -7.15 -4.26 -8.49
CA GLY A 126 -6.43 -4.32 -9.76
C GLY A 126 -5.50 -3.15 -9.96
N VAL A 127 -5.10 -2.98 -11.19
CA VAL A 127 -4.27 -1.86 -11.64
C VAL A 127 -4.97 -1.14 -12.78
N THR A 128 -4.85 0.17 -12.79
CA THR A 128 -5.27 1.03 -13.90
C THR A 128 -4.06 1.78 -14.43
N THR A 129 -3.80 1.71 -15.73
CA THR A 129 -2.98 2.72 -16.40
C THR A 129 -3.87 3.89 -16.77
N MET A 130 -3.42 5.11 -16.49
CA MET A 130 -4.18 6.32 -16.75
C MET A 130 -3.28 7.46 -17.23
N MET A 131 -3.80 8.42 -17.98
CA MET A 131 -3.12 9.67 -18.24
C MET A 131 -3.07 10.49 -16.96
N THR A 132 -1.91 11.05 -16.67
CA THR A 132 -1.77 11.94 -15.50
C THR A 132 -2.19 13.35 -15.87
N ASP A 133 -3.10 13.92 -15.09
CA ASP A 133 -3.52 15.32 -15.16
C ASP A 133 -3.10 16.07 -13.90
N VAL A 134 -3.55 17.31 -13.74
CA VAL A 134 -3.26 18.14 -12.56
C VAL A 134 -4.07 17.75 -11.32
N GLY A 135 -5.08 16.88 -11.47
CA GLY A 135 -5.89 16.37 -10.37
C GLY A 135 -5.24 15.17 -9.69
N MET A 136 -5.85 14.73 -8.60
CA MET A 136 -5.40 13.52 -7.90
C MET A 136 -6.07 12.29 -8.51
N ASP A 137 -5.33 11.56 -9.35
CA ASP A 137 -5.77 10.34 -10.03
C ASP A 137 -7.09 10.52 -10.82
N THR A 138 -7.26 11.68 -11.47
CA THR A 138 -8.49 12.09 -12.18
C THR A 138 -8.41 11.94 -13.70
N GLY A 139 -7.24 11.76 -14.27
CA GLY A 139 -7.04 11.66 -15.71
C GLY A 139 -7.69 10.44 -16.34
N ASP A 140 -7.77 10.43 -17.65
CA ASP A 140 -8.46 9.40 -18.41
C ASP A 140 -7.85 8.01 -18.21
N ILE A 141 -8.69 7.00 -18.04
CA ILE A 141 -8.30 5.60 -17.96
C ILE A 141 -7.85 5.12 -19.32
N LEU A 142 -6.72 4.44 -19.36
CA LEU A 142 -6.18 3.82 -20.56
C LEU A 142 -6.52 2.34 -20.63
N LEU A 143 -6.08 1.56 -19.63
CA LEU A 143 -6.41 0.14 -19.49
C LEU A 143 -6.62 -0.21 -18.00
N LYS A 144 -7.27 -1.35 -17.78
CA LYS A 144 -7.46 -1.94 -16.42
C LYS A 144 -7.20 -3.44 -16.46
N ALA A 145 -6.59 -3.93 -15.39
CA ALA A 145 -6.47 -5.36 -15.11
C ALA A 145 -6.89 -5.65 -13.67
N SER A 146 -7.74 -6.66 -13.47
CA SER A 146 -8.26 -7.00 -12.14
C SER A 146 -7.69 -8.31 -11.62
N THR A 147 -7.67 -8.47 -10.29
CA THR A 147 -7.31 -9.69 -9.60
C THR A 147 -8.19 -9.86 -8.35
N PRO A 148 -8.61 -11.09 -7.98
CA PRO A 148 -9.35 -11.31 -6.75
C PRO A 148 -8.47 -11.07 -5.52
N ILE A 149 -9.07 -10.56 -4.45
CA ILE A 149 -8.47 -10.50 -3.11
C ILE A 149 -8.81 -11.79 -2.39
N ARG A 150 -7.79 -12.62 -2.12
CA ARG A 150 -7.96 -13.89 -1.42
C ARG A 150 -8.01 -13.69 0.10
N PRO A 151 -8.59 -14.64 0.85
CA PRO A 151 -8.68 -14.52 2.32
C PRO A 151 -7.33 -14.42 3.04
N ASP A 152 -6.26 -14.91 2.44
CA ASP A 152 -4.89 -14.87 2.95
C ASP A 152 -4.05 -13.70 2.42
N ASP A 153 -4.59 -12.90 1.50
CA ASP A 153 -3.88 -11.73 0.99
C ASP A 153 -3.77 -10.63 2.04
N THR A 154 -2.54 -10.13 2.21
CA THR A 154 -2.23 -8.91 2.95
C THR A 154 -1.98 -7.74 1.98
N ALA A 155 -1.91 -6.51 2.50
CA ALA A 155 -1.52 -5.37 1.68
C ALA A 155 -0.12 -5.55 1.08
N GLY A 156 0.80 -6.21 1.78
CA GLY A 156 2.12 -6.55 1.28
C GLY A 156 2.06 -7.49 0.08
N THR A 157 1.45 -8.68 0.24
CA THR A 157 1.35 -9.67 -0.86
C THR A 157 0.57 -9.14 -2.05
N MET A 158 -0.49 -8.36 -1.81
CA MET A 158 -1.27 -7.75 -2.87
C MET A 158 -0.47 -6.66 -3.61
N THR A 159 0.34 -5.86 -2.91
CA THR A 159 1.23 -4.88 -3.53
C THR A 159 2.22 -5.54 -4.49
N GLU A 160 2.80 -6.68 -4.10
CA GLU A 160 3.68 -7.47 -4.96
C GLU A 160 2.94 -7.99 -6.21
N LYS A 161 1.75 -8.57 -6.06
CA LYS A 161 0.93 -9.03 -7.19
C LYS A 161 0.59 -7.89 -8.15
N LEU A 162 0.14 -6.76 -7.61
CA LEU A 162 -0.26 -5.60 -8.42
C LEU A 162 0.92 -4.90 -9.08
N SER A 163 2.13 -4.97 -8.53
CA SER A 163 3.33 -4.41 -9.15
C SER A 163 3.70 -5.15 -10.43
N LEU A 164 3.58 -6.47 -10.45
CA LEU A 164 3.81 -7.29 -11.64
C LEU A 164 2.70 -7.10 -12.68
N LEU A 165 1.45 -7.19 -12.25
CA LEU A 165 0.28 -6.95 -13.12
C LEU A 165 0.33 -5.55 -13.74
N GLY A 166 0.79 -4.54 -12.97
CA GLY A 166 0.94 -3.18 -13.44
C GLY A 166 2.03 -3.01 -14.48
N ALA A 167 3.14 -3.74 -14.35
CA ALA A 167 4.20 -3.74 -15.35
C ALA A 167 3.72 -4.34 -16.68
N GLU A 168 3.02 -5.48 -16.64
CA GLU A 168 2.43 -6.11 -17.83
C GLU A 168 1.42 -5.17 -18.51
N LEU A 169 0.48 -4.61 -17.74
CA LEU A 169 -0.53 -3.69 -18.25
C LEU A 169 0.08 -2.41 -18.84
N LEU A 170 1.16 -1.89 -18.23
CA LEU A 170 1.88 -0.72 -18.75
C LEU A 170 2.47 -1.01 -20.13
N MET A 171 3.10 -2.17 -20.32
CA MET A 171 3.69 -2.54 -21.60
C MET A 171 2.64 -2.66 -22.70
N GLU A 172 1.49 -3.28 -22.40
CA GLU A 172 0.33 -3.33 -23.31
C GLU A 172 -0.17 -1.93 -23.65
N THR A 173 -0.32 -1.06 -22.64
CA THR A 173 -0.75 0.33 -22.82
C THR A 173 0.15 1.09 -23.78
N ILE A 174 1.49 0.95 -23.62
CA ILE A 174 2.45 1.65 -24.50
C ILE A 174 2.39 1.13 -25.92
N VAL A 175 2.21 -0.18 -26.13
CA VAL A 175 2.05 -0.77 -27.46
C VAL A 175 0.81 -0.20 -28.17
N LEU A 176 -0.34 -0.14 -27.48
CA LEU A 176 -1.57 0.42 -28.03
C LEU A 176 -1.45 1.93 -28.29
N LEU A 177 -0.77 2.66 -27.41
CA LEU A 177 -0.49 4.09 -27.61
C LEU A 177 0.35 4.32 -28.89
N ARG A 178 1.42 3.56 -29.08
CA ARG A 178 2.28 3.65 -30.27
C ARG A 178 1.53 3.33 -31.55
N ASN A 179 0.63 2.36 -31.51
CA ASN A 179 -0.16 1.95 -32.68
C ASN A 179 -1.32 2.92 -32.98
N GLY A 180 -1.59 3.90 -32.11
CA GLY A 180 -2.72 4.82 -32.25
C GLY A 180 -4.09 4.15 -32.05
N THR A 181 -4.12 2.99 -31.39
CA THR A 181 -5.36 2.20 -31.15
C THR A 181 -5.87 2.32 -29.71
N LEU A 182 -5.15 3.06 -28.86
CA LEU A 182 -5.57 3.32 -27.50
C LEU A 182 -6.72 4.35 -27.46
N THR A 183 -7.80 4.01 -26.77
CA THR A 183 -8.94 4.92 -26.59
C THR A 183 -9.06 5.29 -25.12
N PRO A 184 -8.63 6.50 -24.71
CA PRO A 184 -8.78 6.96 -23.34
C PRO A 184 -10.25 7.08 -22.95
N GLU A 185 -10.60 6.67 -21.72
CA GLU A 185 -11.94 6.71 -21.16
C GLU A 185 -11.99 7.73 -20.00
N PRO A 186 -12.77 8.81 -20.08
CA PRO A 186 -12.97 9.73 -18.96
C PRO A 186 -13.53 9.02 -17.73
N GLN A 187 -13.02 9.38 -16.55
CA GLN A 187 -13.48 8.77 -15.31
C GLN A 187 -14.85 9.33 -14.89
N ASP A 188 -15.79 8.45 -14.54
CA ASP A 188 -17.06 8.83 -13.92
C ASP A 188 -16.82 9.29 -12.46
N ALA A 189 -16.87 10.59 -12.23
CA ALA A 189 -16.65 11.19 -10.92
C ALA A 189 -17.68 10.76 -9.87
N ALA A 190 -18.90 10.37 -10.27
CA ALA A 190 -19.92 9.89 -9.34
C ALA A 190 -19.59 8.51 -8.73
N ARG A 191 -18.69 7.75 -9.35
CA ARG A 191 -18.21 6.44 -8.88
C ARG A 191 -16.86 6.51 -8.18
N ALA A 192 -16.27 7.69 -8.07
CA ALA A 192 -14.96 7.86 -7.45
C ALA A 192 -15.02 7.73 -5.94
N SER A 193 -14.04 7.06 -5.36
CA SER A 193 -13.70 7.15 -3.94
C SER A 193 -12.28 7.65 -3.76
N TYR A 194 -12.02 8.30 -2.61
CA TYR A 194 -10.72 8.86 -2.27
C TYR A 194 -10.23 8.27 -0.96
N GLU A 195 -9.05 7.69 -1.00
CA GLU A 195 -8.48 7.03 0.16
C GLU A 195 -7.37 7.88 0.78
N PRO A 196 -7.48 8.19 2.07
CA PRO A 196 -6.48 9.01 2.75
C PRO A 196 -5.16 8.26 2.88
N LYS A 197 -4.10 9.02 3.12
CA LYS A 197 -2.80 8.46 3.48
C LYS A 197 -2.92 7.68 4.79
N LEU A 198 -2.34 6.49 4.82
CA LEU A 198 -2.26 5.72 6.06
C LEU A 198 -1.46 6.45 7.13
N THR A 199 -1.92 6.30 8.35
CA THR A 199 -1.22 6.74 9.57
C THR A 199 -1.08 5.56 10.52
N ARG A 200 -0.37 5.74 11.62
CA ARG A 200 -0.32 4.70 12.67
C ARG A 200 -1.71 4.41 13.22
N GLU A 201 -2.53 5.44 13.36
CA GLU A 201 -3.90 5.32 13.88
C GLU A 201 -4.79 4.44 12.99
N THR A 202 -4.53 4.40 11.67
CA THR A 202 -5.24 3.48 10.76
C THR A 202 -5.14 2.00 11.20
N GLY A 203 -4.05 1.61 11.87
CA GLY A 203 -3.86 0.24 12.35
C GLY A 203 -4.50 -0.06 13.71
N ARG A 204 -5.14 0.90 14.35
CA ARG A 204 -5.74 0.70 15.68
C ARG A 204 -6.95 -0.23 15.60
N ILE A 205 -6.92 -1.31 16.40
CA ILE A 205 -8.07 -2.21 16.54
C ILE A 205 -9.08 -1.60 17.50
N HIS A 206 -10.27 -1.28 17.00
CA HIS A 206 -11.43 -0.93 17.81
C HIS A 206 -12.23 -2.21 18.04
N TRP A 207 -12.23 -2.72 19.25
CA TRP A 207 -12.84 -4.02 19.57
C TRP A 207 -14.34 -4.10 19.32
N ARG A 208 -15.03 -2.98 19.13
CA ARG A 208 -16.42 -2.93 18.66
C ARG A 208 -16.60 -3.28 17.17
N MET A 209 -15.50 -3.39 16.42
CA MET A 209 -15.52 -3.91 15.04
C MET A 209 -15.99 -5.35 15.02
N THR A 210 -16.58 -5.76 13.88
CA THR A 210 -16.90 -7.17 13.63
C THR A 210 -15.65 -8.00 13.42
N ARG A 211 -15.75 -9.32 13.57
CA ARG A 211 -14.67 -10.29 13.27
C ARG A 211 -14.08 -10.05 11.87
N ALA A 212 -14.95 -9.91 10.88
CA ALA A 212 -14.55 -9.66 9.50
C ALA A 212 -13.84 -8.30 9.31
N GLN A 213 -14.26 -7.26 10.02
CA GLN A 213 -13.60 -5.95 9.97
C GLN A 213 -12.20 -6.00 10.60
N ILE A 214 -12.05 -6.70 11.74
CA ILE A 214 -10.73 -6.85 12.39
C ILE A 214 -9.79 -7.68 11.50
N ASP A 215 -10.25 -8.78 10.92
CA ASP A 215 -9.45 -9.58 9.98
C ASP A 215 -8.95 -8.72 8.81
N ARG A 216 -9.86 -7.98 8.17
CA ARG A 216 -9.51 -7.09 7.05
C ARG A 216 -8.55 -5.97 7.46
N LEU A 217 -8.74 -5.37 8.65
CA LEU A 217 -7.83 -4.36 9.18
C LEU A 217 -6.43 -4.95 9.37
N VAL A 218 -6.33 -6.13 9.99
CA VAL A 218 -5.04 -6.80 10.23
C VAL A 218 -4.33 -7.07 8.91
N ARG A 219 -5.00 -7.67 7.94
CA ARG A 219 -4.42 -7.95 6.62
C ARG A 219 -4.14 -6.69 5.81
N GLY A 220 -5.07 -5.74 5.81
CA GLY A 220 -4.95 -4.49 5.05
C GLY A 220 -3.88 -3.52 5.59
N THR A 221 -3.39 -3.73 6.81
CA THR A 221 -2.31 -2.92 7.39
C THR A 221 -0.97 -3.65 7.51
N ASP A 222 -0.87 -4.92 7.15
CA ASP A 222 0.39 -5.67 7.14
C ASP A 222 1.12 -5.45 5.78
N PRO A 223 2.39 -5.01 5.75
CA PRO A 223 3.34 -4.87 6.84
C PRO A 223 3.32 -3.49 7.55
N TRP A 224 2.69 -2.49 6.98
CA TRP A 224 2.66 -1.13 7.54
C TRP A 224 1.27 -0.51 7.37
N PRO A 225 0.75 0.20 8.38
CA PRO A 225 1.33 0.55 9.67
C PRO A 225 1.36 -0.63 10.67
N GLY A 226 0.67 -1.74 10.37
CA GLY A 226 0.43 -2.88 11.23
C GLY A 226 -0.73 -2.64 12.19
N ALA A 227 -1.63 -3.63 12.31
CA ALA A 227 -2.71 -3.57 13.28
C ALA A 227 -2.17 -3.65 14.71
N TYR A 228 -2.80 -2.94 15.64
CA TYR A 228 -2.37 -2.94 17.03
C TYR A 228 -3.53 -2.71 18.00
N THR A 229 -3.29 -3.13 19.25
CA THR A 229 -4.14 -2.85 20.41
C THR A 229 -3.28 -2.56 21.64
N GLN A 230 -3.87 -2.05 22.72
CA GLN A 230 -3.21 -1.88 24.02
C GLN A 230 -3.47 -3.08 24.92
N VAL A 231 -2.43 -3.51 25.64
CA VAL A 231 -2.47 -4.50 26.72
C VAL A 231 -1.87 -3.81 27.95
N GLY A 232 -2.71 -3.25 28.82
CA GLY A 232 -2.23 -2.30 29.83
C GLY A 232 -1.54 -1.12 29.15
N ASP A 233 -0.33 -0.79 29.59
CA ASP A 233 0.47 0.32 29.05
C ASP A 233 1.32 -0.07 27.82
N GLN A 234 1.18 -1.29 27.32
CA GLN A 234 2.00 -1.80 26.22
C GLN A 234 1.19 -1.93 24.92
N MET A 235 1.80 -1.49 23.81
CA MET A 235 1.23 -1.67 22.49
C MET A 235 1.57 -3.06 21.94
N MET A 236 0.56 -3.91 21.75
CA MET A 236 0.70 -5.20 21.08
C MET A 236 0.32 -5.06 19.61
N LYS A 237 1.21 -5.39 18.70
CA LYS A 237 0.90 -5.53 17.28
C LYS A 237 0.27 -6.90 17.00
N VAL A 238 -0.69 -6.93 16.07
CA VAL A 238 -1.42 -8.12 15.64
C VAL A 238 -1.22 -8.31 14.15
N PHE A 239 -0.79 -9.51 13.73
CA PHE A 239 -0.45 -9.79 12.32
C PHE A 239 -1.31 -10.88 11.69
N SER A 240 -1.96 -11.70 12.49
CA SER A 240 -2.86 -12.73 11.99
C SER A 240 -3.92 -13.05 13.02
N VAL A 241 -5.14 -13.21 12.55
CA VAL A 241 -6.30 -13.57 13.37
C VAL A 241 -7.14 -14.62 12.67
N LYS A 242 -7.99 -15.31 13.42
CA LYS A 242 -9.06 -16.14 12.86
C LYS A 242 -10.36 -15.98 13.64
N ASP A 243 -11.45 -16.30 13.02
CA ASP A 243 -12.78 -16.35 13.64
C ASP A 243 -12.80 -17.40 14.77
N ALA A 244 -13.22 -17.02 15.96
CA ALA A 244 -13.37 -17.89 17.13
C ALA A 244 -14.84 -18.12 17.52
N GLY A 245 -15.78 -17.70 16.66
CA GLY A 245 -17.21 -17.93 16.83
C GLY A 245 -17.94 -16.85 17.61
N PRO A 246 -19.19 -17.12 18.02
CA PRO A 246 -20.02 -16.16 18.74
C PRO A 246 -19.52 -15.93 20.17
N SER A 247 -19.71 -14.70 20.67
CA SER A 247 -19.47 -14.32 22.07
C SER A 247 -20.50 -13.28 22.48
N GLY A 248 -21.02 -13.39 23.69
CA GLY A 248 -21.87 -12.38 24.33
C GLY A 248 -21.12 -11.49 25.32
N THR A 249 -19.80 -11.63 25.41
CA THR A 249 -18.94 -10.87 26.33
C THR A 249 -18.63 -9.48 25.75
N ALA A 250 -18.42 -8.51 26.61
CA ALA A 250 -18.08 -7.13 26.21
C ALA A 250 -16.86 -7.12 25.28
N PRO A 251 -16.89 -6.33 24.17
CA PRO A 251 -15.78 -6.23 23.24
C PRO A 251 -14.47 -5.82 23.92
N GLY A 252 -13.35 -6.41 23.48
CA GLY A 252 -12.01 -6.21 24.05
C GLY A 252 -11.68 -7.16 25.19
N THR A 253 -12.64 -7.91 25.73
CA THR A 253 -12.39 -8.84 26.84
C THR A 253 -11.63 -10.08 26.37
N VAL A 254 -10.55 -10.41 27.02
CA VAL A 254 -9.78 -11.65 26.81
C VAL A 254 -10.58 -12.82 27.37
N LEU A 255 -11.00 -13.71 26.50
CA LEU A 255 -11.82 -14.90 26.83
C LEU A 255 -10.95 -16.12 27.18
N HIS A 256 -9.87 -16.32 26.45
CA HIS A 256 -8.88 -17.36 26.64
C HIS A 256 -7.48 -16.82 26.41
N SER A 257 -6.51 -17.30 27.17
CA SER A 257 -5.12 -16.83 27.09
C SER A 257 -4.18 -17.90 27.65
N THR A 258 -4.08 -19.03 26.94
CA THR A 258 -3.10 -20.08 27.26
C THR A 258 -2.49 -20.63 25.98
N ALA A 259 -1.29 -21.21 26.06
CA ALA A 259 -0.66 -21.85 24.90
C ALA A 259 -1.55 -22.94 24.26
N LYS A 260 -2.45 -23.57 25.04
CA LYS A 260 -3.34 -24.62 24.57
C LYS A 260 -4.64 -24.09 23.94
N THR A 261 -5.21 -23.01 24.50
CA THR A 261 -6.52 -22.45 24.08
C THR A 261 -6.38 -21.25 23.16
N GLY A 262 -5.14 -20.75 22.93
CA GLY A 262 -4.87 -19.55 22.16
C GLY A 262 -5.16 -18.27 22.94
N LEU A 263 -4.96 -17.13 22.27
CA LEU A 263 -5.34 -15.80 22.73
C LEU A 263 -6.66 -15.40 22.04
N VAL A 264 -7.78 -15.57 22.73
CA VAL A 264 -9.12 -15.30 22.21
C VAL A 264 -9.69 -14.05 22.84
N VAL A 265 -10.19 -13.13 22.04
CA VAL A 265 -10.68 -11.82 22.46
C VAL A 265 -12.07 -11.58 21.89
N ALA A 266 -13.00 -11.12 22.71
CA ALA A 266 -14.34 -10.72 22.30
C ALA A 266 -14.32 -9.46 21.43
N CYS A 267 -15.19 -9.41 20.43
CA CYS A 267 -15.34 -8.26 19.54
C CYS A 267 -16.82 -7.95 19.26
N GLY A 268 -17.13 -7.03 18.35
CA GLY A 268 -18.47 -6.48 18.17
C GLY A 268 -19.56 -7.48 17.80
N ASP A 269 -19.21 -8.62 17.16
CA ASP A 269 -20.17 -9.64 16.71
C ASP A 269 -19.77 -11.08 17.10
N GLY A 270 -18.82 -11.22 18.02
CA GLY A 270 -18.33 -12.52 18.44
C GLY A 270 -16.97 -12.46 19.08
N ALA A 271 -16.06 -13.35 18.69
CA ALA A 271 -14.68 -13.38 19.15
C ALA A 271 -13.71 -13.72 18.01
N ILE A 272 -12.48 -13.27 18.15
CA ILE A 272 -11.36 -13.66 17.29
C ILE A 272 -10.24 -14.31 18.11
N GLU A 273 -9.51 -15.22 17.51
CA GLU A 273 -8.25 -15.73 18.05
C GLU A 273 -7.10 -14.99 17.35
N ILE A 274 -6.23 -14.38 18.16
CA ILE A 274 -4.98 -13.79 17.68
C ILE A 274 -3.97 -14.94 17.48
N LEU A 275 -3.50 -15.10 16.25
CA LEU A 275 -2.56 -16.17 15.88
C LEU A 275 -1.11 -15.72 15.94
N GLU A 276 -0.85 -14.47 15.54
CA GLU A 276 0.50 -13.90 15.54
C GLU A 276 0.48 -12.48 16.11
N LEU A 277 1.43 -12.21 16.97
CA LEU A 277 1.58 -10.94 17.67
C LEU A 277 3.04 -10.50 17.77
N GLN A 278 3.23 -9.24 18.19
CA GLN A 278 4.53 -8.69 18.55
C GLN A 278 4.37 -7.71 19.72
N MET A 279 5.02 -8.01 20.84
CA MET A 279 5.15 -7.07 21.96
C MET A 279 6.32 -6.10 21.75
N PRO A 280 6.33 -4.96 22.43
CA PRO A 280 7.44 -4.01 22.35
C PRO A 280 8.78 -4.67 22.67
N GLY A 281 9.78 -4.40 21.82
CA GLY A 281 11.13 -4.96 21.98
C GLY A 281 11.30 -6.42 21.58
N GLN A 282 10.21 -7.13 21.26
CA GLN A 282 10.26 -8.54 20.84
C GLN A 282 10.17 -8.70 19.33
N LYS A 283 10.37 -9.93 18.82
CA LYS A 283 10.12 -10.30 17.44
C LYS A 283 8.65 -10.70 17.26
N ARG A 284 8.12 -10.58 16.02
CA ARG A 284 6.87 -11.20 15.60
C ARG A 284 6.93 -12.71 15.87
N MET A 285 5.92 -13.25 16.54
CA MET A 285 5.83 -14.66 16.91
C MET A 285 4.38 -15.14 17.00
N ARG A 286 4.20 -16.43 17.04
CA ARG A 286 2.89 -17.04 17.30
C ARG A 286 2.42 -16.74 18.71
N ALA A 287 1.12 -16.52 18.87
CA ALA A 287 0.52 -16.21 20.17
C ALA A 287 0.65 -17.36 21.17
N ASP A 288 0.52 -18.63 20.71
CA ASP A 288 0.73 -19.81 21.55
C ASP A 288 2.17 -19.88 22.10
N ALA A 289 3.17 -19.56 21.28
CA ALA A 289 4.58 -19.51 21.73
C ALA A 289 4.83 -18.37 22.73
N TYR A 290 4.22 -17.21 22.51
CA TYR A 290 4.28 -16.11 23.46
C TYR A 290 3.72 -16.49 24.83
N LEU A 291 2.57 -17.18 24.85
CA LEU A 291 1.85 -17.57 26.06
C LEU A 291 2.51 -18.72 26.85
N LEU A 292 3.56 -19.37 26.33
CA LEU A 292 4.38 -20.31 27.11
C LEU A 292 5.21 -19.62 28.19
N GLY A 293 5.61 -18.37 27.98
CA GLY A 293 6.48 -17.62 28.90
C GLY A 293 5.88 -16.33 29.45
N HIS A 294 4.68 -15.96 28.98
CA HIS A 294 4.04 -14.68 29.35
C HIS A 294 2.54 -14.89 29.60
N THR A 295 1.96 -14.06 30.44
CA THR A 295 0.53 -14.10 30.76
C THR A 295 -0.16 -12.82 30.29
N ILE A 296 -1.35 -12.96 29.72
CA ILE A 296 -2.35 -11.91 29.56
C ILE A 296 -3.58 -12.46 30.26
N ASP A 297 -3.95 -11.92 31.40
CA ASP A 297 -4.99 -12.54 32.23
C ASP A 297 -6.35 -12.57 31.53
N GLN A 298 -7.06 -13.68 31.69
CA GLN A 298 -8.45 -13.79 31.26
C GLN A 298 -9.29 -12.72 31.97
N GLY A 299 -10.20 -12.06 31.22
CA GLY A 299 -10.95 -10.93 31.73
C GLY A 299 -10.25 -9.57 31.54
N THR A 300 -8.96 -9.53 31.14
CA THR A 300 -8.30 -8.28 30.74
C THR A 300 -9.07 -7.65 29.57
N ILE A 301 -9.25 -6.33 29.61
CA ILE A 301 -9.86 -5.57 28.51
C ILE A 301 -8.71 -4.96 27.69
N LEU A 302 -8.63 -5.35 26.42
CA LEU A 302 -7.68 -4.81 25.46
C LEU A 302 -8.20 -3.51 24.86
N GLY A 303 -7.26 -2.64 24.45
CA GLY A 303 -7.57 -1.30 23.96
C GLY A 303 -7.65 -0.28 25.10
N GLU A 304 -7.75 1.01 24.77
CA GLU A 304 -7.98 2.06 25.76
C GLU A 304 -9.39 1.88 26.33
N ARG A 305 -9.52 2.08 27.64
CA ARG A 305 -10.82 2.38 28.21
C ARG A 305 -11.29 3.68 27.55
N GLU A 306 -12.35 3.63 26.75
CA GLU A 306 -13.06 4.87 26.41
C GLU A 306 -13.48 5.46 27.76
N ASP A 307 -13.00 6.67 28.02
CA ASP A 307 -13.48 7.43 29.17
C ASP A 307 -15.00 7.48 29.08
N ALA A 308 -15.65 6.99 30.15
CA ALA A 308 -17.10 6.82 30.27
C ALA A 308 -17.79 8.19 30.32
#